data_fd6738d1cd48be431c8c72704bc7c7a6
#
_entry.id   fd6738d1cd48be431c8c72704bc7c7a6
#
_cell.length_a   1.000
_cell.length_b   1.000
_cell.length_c   1.000
_cell.angle_alpha   90.00
_cell.angle_beta   90.00
_cell.angle_gamma   90.00
#
_symmetry.space_group_name_H-M   'P 1'
#
loop_
_entity.id
_entity.type
_entity.pdbx_description
1 polymer ?
#
loop_
_entity_poly.entity_id
_entity_poly.type
_entity_poly.pdbx_seq_one_letter_code
_entity_poly.pdbx_strand_id
1 'polypeptide(L)'
;MQTASRPRFYWMNFGIPLACAVVVFLMFDLTRIDIAFNDLFYDPLTRTFPLDHVHWFEKITHKWARIIPNWTGEIAIIGALLSFLWPRLKAEKHSKLIAFLEKIRVAPVLRFANKHRRDFLYVVFAFSISTGVIHYLKGHTSVYCPIETTQYGGKIEHKEWYENFDLLKVAGDGRCWPGGHASGGFTMLALYFVARRYRWRYCKALMYGSLSLGFVFGTTRVLQGWHYMSHTFWAGIFVWLACLLTALAFYGRAQLELPVLQEAPGLTKGFAQPRCSEPS
;
A
#
# COMPACT_ATOMS: atom_id res chain seq x y z
N MET A 1 -30.54 2.65 5.49
CA MET A 1 -29.37 2.36 4.63
C MET A 1 -29.07 0.87 4.71
N GLN A 2 -29.24 0.13 3.61
CA GLN A 2 -28.85 -1.29 3.59
C GLN A 2 -27.33 -1.39 3.48
N THR A 3 -26.71 -2.11 4.39
CA THR A 3 -25.29 -2.48 4.30
C THR A 3 -25.10 -3.47 3.13
N ALA A 4 -23.94 -3.42 2.49
CA ALA A 4 -23.61 -4.42 1.47
C ALA A 4 -23.79 -5.83 2.05
N SER A 5 -24.34 -6.77 1.27
CA SER A 5 -24.49 -8.14 1.74
C SER A 5 -23.12 -8.73 2.10
N ARG A 6 -23.06 -9.57 3.15
CA ARG A 6 -21.82 -10.24 3.58
C ARG A 6 -21.03 -10.87 2.42
N PRO A 7 -21.65 -11.61 1.49
CA PRO A 7 -20.94 -12.18 0.34
C PRO A 7 -20.27 -11.13 -0.53
N ARG A 8 -20.93 -9.97 -0.79
CA ARG A 8 -20.35 -8.89 -1.61
C ARG A 8 -19.09 -8.28 -0.99
N PHE A 9 -19.09 -8.09 0.35
CA PHE A 9 -17.90 -7.57 1.04
C PHE A 9 -16.70 -8.49 0.85
N TYR A 10 -16.87 -9.78 1.10
CA TYR A 10 -15.77 -10.77 0.99
C TYR A 10 -15.34 -10.94 -0.45
N TRP A 11 -16.27 -11.00 -1.40
CA TRP A 11 -15.94 -11.08 -2.81
C TRP A 11 -15.07 -9.90 -3.28
N MET A 12 -15.46 -8.67 -2.95
CA MET A 12 -14.72 -7.49 -3.38
C MET A 12 -13.34 -7.34 -2.70
N ASN A 13 -13.21 -7.78 -1.46
CA ASN A 13 -11.99 -7.50 -0.71
C ASN A 13 -11.00 -8.68 -0.65
N PHE A 14 -11.49 -9.90 -0.81
CA PHE A 14 -10.67 -11.11 -0.86
C PHE A 14 -10.80 -11.83 -2.20
N GLY A 15 -12.02 -12.00 -2.72
CA GLY A 15 -12.25 -12.72 -3.97
C GLY A 15 -11.55 -12.08 -5.17
N ILE A 16 -11.68 -10.76 -5.34
CA ILE A 16 -10.99 -10.04 -6.44
C ILE A 16 -9.46 -10.13 -6.30
N PRO A 17 -8.82 -9.81 -5.15
CA PRO A 17 -7.37 -9.99 -5.00
C PRO A 17 -6.91 -11.43 -5.23
N LEU A 18 -7.66 -12.42 -4.78
CA LEU A 18 -7.34 -13.83 -5.04
C LEU A 18 -7.46 -14.20 -6.52
N ALA A 19 -8.51 -13.74 -7.19
CA ALA A 19 -8.65 -13.91 -8.63
C ALA A 19 -7.50 -13.24 -9.40
N CYS A 20 -7.11 -12.02 -8.99
CA CYS A 20 -5.93 -11.35 -9.54
C CYS A 20 -4.66 -12.16 -9.30
N ALA A 21 -4.47 -12.74 -8.10
CA ALA A 21 -3.32 -13.60 -7.81
C ALA A 21 -3.26 -14.82 -8.73
N VAL A 22 -4.41 -15.48 -8.95
CA VAL A 22 -4.50 -16.61 -9.87
C VAL A 22 -4.16 -16.19 -11.31
N VAL A 23 -4.69 -15.05 -11.77
CA VAL A 23 -4.40 -14.52 -13.10
C VAL A 23 -2.92 -14.17 -13.25
N VAL A 24 -2.33 -13.50 -12.27
CA VAL A 24 -0.89 -13.16 -12.29
C VAL A 24 -0.05 -14.44 -12.33
N PHE A 25 -0.35 -15.41 -11.47
CA PHE A 25 0.36 -16.68 -11.45
C PHE A 25 0.28 -17.42 -12.80
N LEU A 26 -0.92 -17.57 -13.36
CA LEU A 26 -1.10 -18.29 -14.62
C LEU A 26 -0.52 -17.57 -15.83
N MET A 27 -0.62 -16.22 -15.86
CA MET A 27 -0.20 -15.44 -17.03
C MET A 27 1.28 -15.05 -16.99
N PHE A 28 1.80 -14.67 -15.82
CA PHE A 28 3.16 -14.15 -15.70
C PHE A 28 4.12 -15.24 -15.20
N ASP A 29 3.83 -15.83 -14.05
CA ASP A 29 4.78 -16.74 -13.41
C ASP A 29 4.90 -18.11 -14.12
N LEU A 30 3.84 -18.59 -14.83
CA LEU A 30 3.87 -19.85 -15.60
C LEU A 30 4.17 -19.65 -17.08
N THR A 31 4.36 -18.42 -17.56
CA THR A 31 4.66 -18.13 -18.95
C THR A 31 5.88 -17.22 -19.07
N ARG A 32 6.26 -16.90 -20.32
CA ARG A 32 7.37 -15.99 -20.58
C ARG A 32 6.93 -14.52 -20.77
N ILE A 33 5.73 -14.15 -20.33
CA ILE A 33 5.20 -12.79 -20.50
C ILE A 33 6.07 -11.76 -19.78
N ASP A 34 6.53 -12.06 -18.57
CA ASP A 34 7.42 -11.16 -17.81
C ASP A 34 8.74 -10.90 -18.54
N ILE A 35 9.31 -11.96 -19.07
CA ILE A 35 10.52 -11.89 -19.88
C ILE A 35 10.27 -11.06 -21.13
N ALA A 36 9.23 -11.39 -21.90
CA ALA A 36 8.88 -10.67 -23.13
C ALA A 36 8.59 -9.18 -22.86
N PHE A 37 8.03 -8.85 -21.69
CA PHE A 37 7.81 -7.47 -21.31
C PHE A 37 9.10 -6.73 -20.99
N ASN A 38 10.05 -7.36 -20.28
CA ASN A 38 11.35 -6.78 -19.99
C ASN A 38 12.23 -6.63 -21.25
N ASP A 39 12.11 -7.57 -22.21
CA ASP A 39 12.82 -7.52 -23.49
C ASP A 39 12.52 -6.23 -24.28
N LEU A 40 11.34 -5.62 -24.10
CA LEU A 40 10.98 -4.34 -24.72
C LEU A 40 11.86 -3.16 -24.25
N PHE A 41 12.50 -3.29 -23.10
CA PHE A 41 13.28 -2.23 -22.47
C PHE A 41 14.77 -2.55 -22.38
N TYR A 42 15.17 -3.75 -22.81
CA TYR A 42 16.57 -4.18 -22.84
C TYR A 42 17.20 -3.91 -24.20
N ASP A 43 18.35 -3.29 -24.22
CA ASP A 43 19.13 -3.09 -25.43
C ASP A 43 20.15 -4.24 -25.59
N PRO A 44 19.95 -5.17 -26.56
CA PRO A 44 20.85 -6.28 -26.76
C PRO A 44 22.22 -5.89 -27.31
N LEU A 45 22.34 -4.71 -27.94
CA LEU A 45 23.63 -4.22 -28.48
C LEU A 45 24.56 -3.75 -27.36
N THR A 46 24.03 -2.97 -26.44
CA THR A 46 24.79 -2.48 -25.27
C THR A 46 24.73 -3.43 -24.09
N ARG A 47 23.86 -4.43 -24.12
CA ARG A 47 23.58 -5.37 -23.01
C ARG A 47 23.19 -4.68 -21.73
N THR A 48 22.40 -3.63 -21.83
CA THR A 48 21.94 -2.83 -20.68
C THR A 48 20.47 -2.48 -20.76
N PHE A 49 19.93 -2.05 -19.63
CA PHE A 49 18.65 -1.33 -19.58
C PHE A 49 18.96 0.17 -19.65
N PRO A 50 18.58 0.88 -20.73
CA PRO A 50 19.00 2.26 -20.94
C PRO A 50 18.67 3.23 -19.82
N LEU A 51 17.60 2.96 -19.04
CA LEU A 51 17.18 3.80 -17.92
C LEU A 51 17.82 3.45 -16.57
N ASP A 52 18.63 2.40 -16.47
CA ASP A 52 19.25 1.98 -15.21
C ASP A 52 20.19 3.04 -14.64
N HIS A 53 20.99 3.68 -15.50
CA HIS A 53 22.00 4.66 -15.08
C HIS A 53 21.59 6.13 -15.32
N VAL A 54 20.32 6.39 -15.62
CA VAL A 54 19.84 7.76 -15.88
C VAL A 54 19.55 8.46 -14.55
N HIS A 55 20.49 9.29 -14.11
CA HIS A 55 20.51 9.92 -12.78
C HIS A 55 19.27 10.75 -12.44
N TRP A 56 18.74 11.55 -13.40
CA TRP A 56 17.52 12.32 -13.15
C TRP A 56 16.30 11.42 -13.00
N PHE A 57 16.21 10.33 -13.80
CA PHE A 57 15.12 9.37 -13.73
C PHE A 57 15.11 8.67 -12.37
N GLU A 58 16.26 8.19 -11.90
CA GLU A 58 16.39 7.59 -10.58
C GLU A 58 16.04 8.59 -9.46
N LYS A 59 16.48 9.85 -9.58
CA LYS A 59 16.18 10.88 -8.58
C LYS A 59 14.68 11.13 -8.44
N ILE A 60 13.96 11.25 -9.55
CA ILE A 60 12.51 11.49 -9.55
C ILE A 60 11.76 10.25 -9.07
N THR A 61 12.03 9.10 -9.67
CA THR A 61 11.25 7.88 -9.45
C THR A 61 11.60 7.15 -8.16
N HIS A 62 12.81 7.33 -7.64
CA HIS A 62 13.26 6.66 -6.43
C HIS A 62 13.27 7.57 -5.20
N LYS A 63 13.84 8.79 -5.30
CA LYS A 63 13.95 9.68 -4.15
C LYS A 63 12.69 10.50 -3.91
N TRP A 64 12.20 11.22 -4.93
CA TRP A 64 11.06 12.13 -4.76
C TRP A 64 9.74 11.38 -4.61
N ALA A 65 9.55 10.33 -5.37
CA ALA A 65 8.32 9.55 -5.29
C ALA A 65 8.07 8.97 -3.89
N ARG A 66 9.14 8.60 -3.15
CA ARG A 66 9.03 8.05 -1.78
C ARG A 66 8.70 9.10 -0.71
N ILE A 67 8.76 10.38 -1.02
CA ILE A 67 8.46 11.46 -0.06
C ILE A 67 7.05 11.27 0.52
N ILE A 68 6.05 11.03 -0.35
CA ILE A 68 4.64 10.91 0.08
C ILE A 68 4.42 9.74 1.04
N PRO A 69 4.82 8.48 0.72
CA PRO A 69 4.69 7.37 1.66
C PRO A 69 5.48 7.58 2.96
N ASN A 70 6.70 8.10 2.88
CA ASN A 70 7.54 8.31 4.06
C ASN A 70 6.90 9.34 5.01
N TRP A 71 6.51 10.51 4.52
CA TRP A 71 5.85 11.51 5.34
C TRP A 71 4.52 11.02 5.92
N THR A 72 3.77 10.22 5.16
CA THR A 72 2.54 9.60 5.68
C THR A 72 2.84 8.69 6.87
N GLY A 73 3.88 7.86 6.78
CA GLY A 73 4.32 7.00 7.88
C GLY A 73 4.82 7.81 9.08
N GLU A 74 5.65 8.84 8.86
CA GLU A 74 6.16 9.72 9.90
C GLU A 74 5.05 10.47 10.64
N ILE A 75 4.11 11.06 9.90
CA ILE A 75 2.94 11.74 10.48
C ILE A 75 2.09 10.75 11.29
N ALA A 76 1.92 9.53 10.79
CA ALA A 76 1.17 8.50 11.52
C ALA A 76 1.87 8.11 12.83
N ILE A 77 3.19 7.93 12.83
CA ILE A 77 3.99 7.63 14.03
C ILE A 77 3.90 8.80 15.03
N ILE A 78 4.14 10.02 14.57
CA ILE A 78 4.07 11.22 15.44
C ILE A 78 2.66 11.37 16.01
N GLY A 79 1.62 11.23 15.18
CA GLY A 79 0.24 11.30 15.61
C GLY A 79 -0.12 10.21 16.64
N ALA A 80 0.36 8.98 16.43
CA ALA A 80 0.19 7.90 17.38
C ALA A 80 0.84 8.20 18.72
N LEU A 81 2.09 8.68 18.73
CA LEU A 81 2.81 9.04 19.95
C LEU A 81 2.12 10.20 20.70
N LEU A 82 1.78 11.28 20.00
CA LEU A 82 1.09 12.43 20.55
C LEU A 82 -0.29 12.07 21.13
N SER A 83 -0.95 11.08 20.56
CA SER A 83 -2.26 10.63 21.00
C SER A 83 -2.29 10.13 22.45
N PHE A 84 -1.17 9.68 22.99
CA PHE A 84 -1.06 9.20 24.36
C PHE A 84 -0.76 10.31 25.38
N LEU A 85 -0.41 11.52 24.92
CA LEU A 85 -0.07 12.63 25.82
C LEU A 85 -1.32 13.29 26.41
N TRP A 86 -2.33 13.58 25.57
CA TRP A 86 -3.54 14.29 26.02
C TRP A 86 -4.25 13.63 27.21
N PRO A 87 -4.52 12.30 27.24
CA PRO A 87 -5.19 11.65 28.37
C PRO A 87 -4.40 11.68 29.68
N ARG A 88 -3.09 11.96 29.63
CA ARG A 88 -2.24 12.11 30.82
C ARG A 88 -2.36 13.49 31.46
N LEU A 89 -2.91 14.47 30.76
CA LEU A 89 -3.11 15.84 31.24
C LEU A 89 -4.45 15.94 31.97
N LYS A 90 -4.43 15.80 33.28
CA LYS A 90 -5.62 16.00 34.15
C LYS A 90 -5.80 17.48 34.43
N ALA A 91 -7.01 18.04 34.19
CA ALA A 91 -7.28 19.46 34.38
C ALA A 91 -6.98 19.95 35.82
N GLU A 92 -7.30 19.13 36.82
CA GLU A 92 -7.04 19.44 38.25
C GLU A 92 -5.55 19.61 38.54
N LYS A 93 -4.70 18.77 37.99
CA LYS A 93 -3.26 18.74 38.29
C LYS A 93 -2.42 19.61 37.36
N HIS A 94 -2.85 19.77 36.10
CA HIS A 94 -2.03 20.37 35.05
C HIS A 94 -2.68 21.61 34.42
N SER A 95 -3.52 22.35 35.18
CA SER A 95 -4.28 23.51 34.65
C SER A 95 -3.39 24.57 33.99
N LYS A 96 -2.27 24.94 34.64
CA LYS A 96 -1.30 25.92 34.08
C LYS A 96 -0.66 25.42 32.79
N LEU A 97 -0.30 24.13 32.69
CA LEU A 97 0.28 23.53 31.49
C LEU A 97 -0.75 23.47 30.38
N ILE A 98 -1.99 23.09 30.66
CA ILE A 98 -3.08 23.07 29.69
C ILE A 98 -3.32 24.49 29.14
N ALA A 99 -3.40 25.49 29.98
CA ALA A 99 -3.56 26.89 29.57
C ALA A 99 -2.39 27.37 28.69
N PHE A 100 -1.17 26.98 29.00
CA PHE A 100 0.01 27.25 28.17
C PHE A 100 -0.09 26.57 26.82
N LEU A 101 -0.42 25.26 26.79
CA LEU A 101 -0.60 24.48 25.55
C LEU A 101 -1.74 25.03 24.68
N GLU A 102 -2.81 25.55 25.27
CA GLU A 102 -3.88 26.26 24.54
C GLU A 102 -3.34 27.55 23.91
N LYS A 103 -2.62 28.36 24.68
CA LYS A 103 -2.03 29.62 24.20
C LYS A 103 -1.12 29.43 22.99
N ILE A 104 -0.30 28.37 22.98
CA ILE A 104 0.61 28.04 21.86
C ILE A 104 -0.02 27.13 20.79
N ARG A 105 -1.34 26.88 20.86
CA ARG A 105 -2.12 26.07 19.91
C ARG A 105 -1.68 24.60 19.79
N VAL A 106 -1.01 24.05 20.78
CA VAL A 106 -0.61 22.63 20.82
C VAL A 106 -1.73 21.76 21.37
N ALA A 107 -2.54 22.24 22.31
CA ALA A 107 -3.63 21.47 22.90
C ALA A 107 -4.65 20.96 21.85
N PRO A 108 -5.09 21.74 20.83
CA PRO A 108 -5.94 21.22 19.76
C PRO A 108 -5.32 20.06 18.99
N VAL A 109 -4.01 20.11 18.73
CA VAL A 109 -3.28 19.02 18.03
C VAL A 109 -3.28 17.75 18.88
N LEU A 110 -3.01 17.87 20.18
CA LEU A 110 -3.04 16.72 21.10
C LEU A 110 -4.44 16.10 21.21
N ARG A 111 -5.48 16.95 21.27
CA ARG A 111 -6.89 16.47 21.28
C ARG A 111 -7.24 15.77 19.98
N PHE A 112 -6.86 16.35 18.83
CA PHE A 112 -7.06 15.73 17.54
C PHE A 112 -6.34 14.38 17.45
N ALA A 113 -5.07 14.33 17.83
CA ALA A 113 -4.31 13.08 17.84
C ALA A 113 -4.96 12.03 18.75
N ASN A 114 -5.42 12.41 19.94
CA ASN A 114 -6.12 11.51 20.86
C ASN A 114 -7.44 11.01 20.27
N LYS A 115 -8.24 11.87 19.64
CA LYS A 115 -9.51 11.53 18.99
C LYS A 115 -9.29 10.51 17.86
N HIS A 116 -8.22 10.68 17.09
CA HIS A 116 -7.89 9.84 15.93
C HIS A 116 -6.81 8.81 16.22
N ARG A 117 -6.52 8.50 17.50
CA ARG A 117 -5.50 7.53 17.92
C ARG A 117 -5.57 6.22 17.15
N ARG A 118 -6.79 5.68 17.03
CA ARG A 118 -7.03 4.41 16.37
C ARG A 118 -6.61 4.42 14.90
N ASP A 119 -6.80 5.55 14.23
CA ASP A 119 -6.45 5.70 12.83
C ASP A 119 -4.94 5.84 12.64
N PHE A 120 -4.27 6.63 13.48
CA PHE A 120 -2.81 6.73 13.46
C PHE A 120 -2.15 5.37 13.75
N LEU A 121 -2.59 4.66 14.77
CA LEU A 121 -2.09 3.32 15.09
C LEU A 121 -2.37 2.36 13.92
N TYR A 122 -3.56 2.38 13.35
CA TYR A 122 -3.87 1.56 12.19
C TYR A 122 -2.89 1.80 11.04
N VAL A 123 -2.62 3.05 10.67
CA VAL A 123 -1.69 3.37 9.57
C VAL A 123 -0.28 2.86 9.89
N VAL A 124 0.21 3.08 11.12
CA VAL A 124 1.52 2.57 11.57
C VAL A 124 1.59 1.05 11.43
N PHE A 125 0.59 0.32 11.94
CA PHE A 125 0.57 -1.14 11.85
C PHE A 125 0.41 -1.64 10.41
N ALA A 126 -0.45 -1.01 9.61
CA ALA A 126 -0.64 -1.38 8.21
C ALA A 126 0.66 -1.22 7.39
N PHE A 127 1.39 -0.12 7.58
CA PHE A 127 2.70 0.12 6.95
C PHE A 127 3.73 -0.92 7.42
N SER A 128 3.83 -1.14 8.74
CA SER A 128 4.79 -2.09 9.31
C SER A 128 4.53 -3.52 8.85
N ILE A 129 3.27 -3.98 8.88
CA ILE A 129 2.89 -5.33 8.45
C ILE A 129 3.12 -5.48 6.94
N SER A 130 2.71 -4.50 6.12
CA SER A 130 2.95 -4.54 4.68
C SER A 130 4.43 -4.65 4.35
N THR A 131 5.27 -3.80 4.96
CA THR A 131 6.72 -3.82 4.75
C THR A 131 7.33 -5.13 5.27
N GLY A 132 6.89 -5.60 6.43
CA GLY A 132 7.34 -6.85 7.05
C GLY A 132 7.05 -8.08 6.17
N VAL A 133 5.83 -8.19 5.62
CA VAL A 133 5.44 -9.27 4.70
C VAL A 133 6.32 -9.25 3.45
N ILE A 134 6.49 -8.10 2.81
CA ILE A 134 7.33 -7.98 1.62
C ILE A 134 8.79 -8.35 1.93
N HIS A 135 9.32 -7.86 3.05
CA HIS A 135 10.69 -8.16 3.45
C HIS A 135 10.89 -9.66 3.75
N TYR A 136 9.94 -10.26 4.45
CA TYR A 136 9.93 -11.69 4.74
C TYR A 136 9.95 -12.52 3.46
N LEU A 137 9.03 -12.26 2.53
CA LEU A 137 8.95 -12.98 1.26
C LEU A 137 10.22 -12.84 0.42
N LYS A 138 10.81 -11.64 0.36
CA LYS A 138 12.11 -11.42 -0.30
C LYS A 138 13.20 -12.34 0.23
N GLY A 139 13.24 -12.58 1.53
CA GLY A 139 14.22 -13.46 2.16
C GLY A 139 13.98 -14.94 1.88
N HIS A 140 12.74 -15.34 1.58
CA HIS A 140 12.33 -16.73 1.52
C HIS A 140 12.08 -17.26 0.10
N THR A 141 12.29 -16.43 -0.94
CA THR A 141 12.11 -16.80 -2.35
C THR A 141 13.40 -16.82 -3.14
N SER A 142 14.42 -16.10 -2.72
CA SER A 142 15.72 -16.02 -3.41
C SER A 142 15.63 -15.73 -4.91
N VAL A 143 14.71 -14.85 -5.32
CA VAL A 143 14.55 -14.43 -6.71
C VAL A 143 15.54 -13.31 -6.99
N TYR A 144 16.29 -13.44 -8.09
CA TYR A 144 17.21 -12.42 -8.58
C TYR A 144 16.49 -11.46 -9.53
N CYS A 145 17.01 -10.23 -9.62
CA CYS A 145 16.46 -9.22 -10.53
C CYS A 145 16.85 -9.50 -11.97
N PRO A 146 16.06 -9.05 -12.98
CA PRO A 146 16.38 -9.28 -14.39
C PRO A 146 17.82 -8.97 -14.75
N ILE A 147 18.33 -7.81 -14.35
CA ILE A 147 19.71 -7.36 -14.64
C ILE A 147 20.80 -8.29 -14.07
N GLU A 148 20.48 -9.11 -13.07
CA GLU A 148 21.40 -10.08 -12.46
C GLU A 148 21.39 -11.43 -13.20
N THR A 149 20.39 -11.66 -14.06
CA THR A 149 20.19 -12.94 -14.74
C THR A 149 21.01 -13.06 -16.03
N THR A 150 21.37 -14.29 -16.37
CA THR A 150 22.11 -14.60 -17.61
C THR A 150 21.41 -14.12 -18.86
N GLN A 151 20.08 -14.02 -18.81
CA GLN A 151 19.26 -13.52 -19.92
C GLN A 151 19.57 -12.06 -20.28
N TYR A 152 19.94 -11.25 -19.29
CA TYR A 152 20.25 -9.81 -19.45
C TYR A 152 21.71 -9.48 -19.17
N GLY A 153 22.60 -10.44 -19.39
CA GLY A 153 24.04 -10.24 -19.26
C GLY A 153 24.58 -10.42 -17.82
N GLY A 154 23.74 -10.78 -16.87
CA GLY A 154 24.15 -11.16 -15.51
C GLY A 154 24.74 -12.57 -15.45
N LYS A 155 24.91 -13.10 -14.23
CA LYS A 155 25.60 -14.39 -13.99
C LYS A 155 24.70 -15.49 -13.44
N ILE A 156 23.49 -15.18 -13.03
CA ILE A 156 22.59 -16.09 -12.30
C ILE A 156 21.49 -16.57 -13.23
N GLU A 157 21.16 -17.84 -13.20
CA GLU A 157 19.99 -18.35 -13.93
C GLU A 157 18.71 -17.76 -13.35
N HIS A 158 17.77 -17.42 -14.25
CA HIS A 158 16.43 -16.99 -13.86
C HIS A 158 15.70 -18.13 -13.17
N LYS A 159 15.07 -17.82 -12.05
CA LYS A 159 14.19 -18.74 -11.32
C LYS A 159 12.97 -17.99 -10.83
N GLU A 160 11.85 -18.70 -10.89
CA GLU A 160 10.60 -18.19 -10.36
C GLU A 160 10.54 -18.30 -8.84
N TRP A 161 9.69 -17.48 -8.22
CA TRP A 161 9.59 -17.40 -6.77
C TRP A 161 9.16 -18.75 -6.13
N TYR A 162 8.31 -19.54 -6.79
CA TYR A 162 7.82 -20.83 -6.28
C TYR A 162 8.86 -21.95 -6.37
N GLU A 163 9.90 -21.82 -7.20
CA GLU A 163 10.95 -22.84 -7.34
C GLU A 163 11.88 -22.88 -6.12
N ASN A 164 12.07 -21.72 -5.46
CA ASN A 164 12.98 -21.59 -4.33
C ASN A 164 12.26 -21.27 -3.01
N PHE A 165 10.93 -21.25 -2.99
CA PHE A 165 10.18 -20.81 -1.83
C PHE A 165 10.32 -21.76 -0.65
N ASP A 166 10.84 -21.26 0.47
CA ASP A 166 10.91 -21.96 1.75
C ASP A 166 10.38 -21.04 2.86
N LEU A 167 9.34 -21.49 3.55
CA LEU A 167 8.72 -20.73 4.65
C LEU A 167 9.59 -20.64 5.91
N LEU A 168 10.52 -21.55 6.10
CA LEU A 168 11.26 -21.70 7.36
C LEU A 168 12.71 -21.26 7.25
N LYS A 169 13.27 -21.23 6.04
CA LYS A 169 14.68 -20.92 5.80
C LYS A 169 14.81 -19.75 4.83
N VAL A 170 15.84 -18.95 5.04
CA VAL A 170 16.28 -17.98 4.03
C VAL A 170 16.77 -18.77 2.81
N ALA A 171 16.14 -18.55 1.67
CA ALA A 171 16.33 -19.38 0.48
C ALA A 171 17.63 -19.09 -0.31
N GLY A 172 18.37 -18.03 0.03
CA GLY A 172 19.60 -17.59 -0.66
C GLY A 172 19.72 -16.08 -0.71
N ASP A 173 20.51 -15.52 -1.67
CA ASP A 173 20.87 -14.09 -1.70
C ASP A 173 19.92 -13.21 -2.53
N GLY A 174 19.15 -13.78 -3.45
CA GLY A 174 18.19 -13.04 -4.27
C GLY A 174 17.11 -12.35 -3.42
N ARG A 175 16.83 -11.09 -3.73
CA ARG A 175 15.87 -10.23 -2.97
C ARG A 175 14.94 -9.46 -3.89
N CYS A 176 14.63 -10.00 -5.07
CA CYS A 176 13.87 -9.24 -6.06
C CYS A 176 12.35 -9.38 -5.92
N TRP A 177 11.85 -10.55 -5.57
CA TRP A 177 10.40 -10.79 -5.46
C TRP A 177 9.94 -10.78 -3.98
N PRO A 178 8.79 -10.16 -3.67
CA PRO A 178 7.96 -9.23 -4.46
C PRO A 178 8.58 -7.83 -4.58
N GLY A 179 7.98 -6.96 -5.41
CA GLY A 179 8.49 -5.62 -5.70
C GLY A 179 8.48 -4.68 -4.48
N GLY A 180 9.65 -4.42 -3.88
CA GLY A 180 9.75 -3.58 -2.68
C GLY A 180 9.45 -2.10 -2.92
N HIS A 181 9.80 -1.54 -4.08
CA HIS A 181 9.50 -0.14 -4.43
C HIS A 181 7.99 0.03 -4.68
N ALA A 182 7.39 -0.89 -5.44
CA ALA A 182 5.97 -0.92 -5.68
C ALA A 182 5.17 -0.99 -4.37
N SER A 183 5.61 -1.84 -3.43
CA SER A 183 4.96 -1.97 -2.12
C SER A 183 4.94 -0.65 -1.35
N GLY A 184 6.01 0.16 -1.43
CA GLY A 184 6.04 1.49 -0.81
C GLY A 184 4.94 2.42 -1.33
N GLY A 185 4.63 2.39 -2.63
CA GLY A 185 3.49 3.12 -3.20
C GLY A 185 2.14 2.54 -2.76
N PHE A 186 2.00 1.23 -2.78
CA PHE A 186 0.77 0.54 -2.38
C PHE A 186 0.45 0.68 -0.89
N THR A 187 1.42 0.93 0.01
CA THR A 187 1.13 1.15 1.44
C THR A 187 0.17 2.31 1.68
N MET A 188 0.07 3.26 0.74
CA MET A 188 -0.92 4.34 0.79
C MET A 188 -2.37 3.85 0.79
N LEU A 189 -2.64 2.58 0.42
CA LEU A 189 -3.93 1.92 0.57
C LEU A 189 -4.43 1.93 2.03
N ALA A 190 -3.53 2.07 3.01
CA ALA A 190 -3.95 2.27 4.40
C ALA A 190 -4.85 3.52 4.54
N LEU A 191 -4.55 4.61 3.84
CA LEU A 191 -5.40 5.81 3.87
C LEU A 191 -6.78 5.58 3.22
N TYR A 192 -6.87 4.72 2.20
CA TYR A 192 -8.15 4.31 1.65
C TYR A 192 -9.05 3.65 2.71
N PHE A 193 -8.51 2.74 3.53
CA PHE A 193 -9.31 2.08 4.56
C PHE A 193 -9.71 3.03 5.70
N VAL A 194 -8.87 4.01 6.05
CA VAL A 194 -9.26 5.09 6.97
C VAL A 194 -10.41 5.92 6.37
N ALA A 195 -10.26 6.37 5.13
CA ALA A 195 -11.30 7.15 4.45
C ALA A 195 -12.60 6.35 4.27
N ARG A 196 -12.50 5.05 4.00
CA ARG A 196 -13.65 4.15 3.89
C ARG A 196 -14.40 4.01 5.19
N ARG A 197 -13.71 3.89 6.33
CA ARG A 197 -14.30 3.89 7.67
C ARG A 197 -15.15 5.14 7.91
N TYR A 198 -14.64 6.32 7.51
CA TYR A 198 -15.35 7.59 7.61
C TYR A 198 -16.37 7.83 6.49
N ARG A 199 -16.54 6.87 5.58
CA ARG A 199 -17.41 7.01 4.40
C ARG A 199 -17.11 8.27 3.58
N TRP A 200 -15.85 8.65 3.54
CA TRP A 200 -15.44 9.86 2.83
C TRP A 200 -15.66 9.69 1.33
N ARG A 201 -16.26 10.71 0.71
CA ARG A 201 -16.61 10.68 -0.73
C ARG A 201 -15.42 10.39 -1.64
N TYR A 202 -14.21 10.79 -1.24
CA TYR A 202 -12.98 10.59 -2.00
C TYR A 202 -12.25 9.27 -1.69
N CYS A 203 -12.85 8.36 -0.94
CA CYS A 203 -12.18 7.10 -0.59
C CYS A 203 -11.74 6.29 -1.82
N LYS A 204 -12.56 6.27 -2.89
CA LYS A 204 -12.19 5.61 -4.15
C LYS A 204 -11.01 6.32 -4.86
N ALA A 205 -10.95 7.64 -4.81
CA ALA A 205 -9.83 8.39 -5.36
C ALA A 205 -8.52 8.06 -4.64
N LEU A 206 -8.55 7.92 -3.31
CA LEU A 206 -7.39 7.43 -2.54
C LEU A 206 -7.00 6.00 -2.93
N MET A 207 -7.97 5.12 -3.16
CA MET A 207 -7.69 3.75 -3.62
C MET A 207 -6.97 3.76 -4.98
N TYR A 208 -7.58 4.42 -5.97
CA TYR A 208 -6.99 4.48 -7.32
C TYR A 208 -5.66 5.23 -7.33
N GLY A 209 -5.53 6.32 -6.58
CA GLY A 209 -4.27 7.05 -6.43
C GLY A 209 -3.16 6.19 -5.82
N SER A 210 -3.48 5.41 -4.77
CA SER A 210 -2.52 4.48 -4.16
C SER A 210 -2.12 3.35 -5.10
N LEU A 211 -3.08 2.78 -5.83
CA LEU A 211 -2.80 1.75 -6.83
C LEU A 211 -1.92 2.31 -7.95
N SER A 212 -2.28 3.48 -8.50
CA SER A 212 -1.48 4.14 -9.54
C SER A 212 -0.06 4.44 -9.06
N LEU A 213 0.10 4.93 -7.83
CA LEU A 213 1.42 5.22 -7.26
C LEU A 213 2.28 3.95 -7.15
N GLY A 214 1.70 2.84 -6.67
CA GLY A 214 2.39 1.56 -6.58
C GLY A 214 2.79 1.02 -7.95
N PHE A 215 1.90 1.12 -8.95
CA PHE A 215 2.22 0.71 -10.33
C PHE A 215 3.29 1.61 -10.96
N VAL A 216 3.23 2.92 -10.78
CA VAL A 216 4.29 3.83 -11.25
C VAL A 216 5.63 3.45 -10.64
N PHE A 217 5.71 3.20 -9.33
CA PHE A 217 6.95 2.78 -8.68
C PHE A 217 7.45 1.43 -9.19
N GLY A 218 6.54 0.47 -9.39
CA GLY A 218 6.87 -0.84 -9.93
C GLY A 218 7.39 -0.74 -11.37
N THR A 219 6.64 -0.07 -12.25
CA THR A 219 6.99 0.07 -13.67
C THR A 219 8.34 0.76 -13.86
N THR A 220 8.64 1.80 -13.07
CA THR A 220 9.96 2.46 -13.15
C THR A 220 11.11 1.51 -12.86
N ARG A 221 10.92 0.53 -11.97
CA ARG A 221 11.94 -0.49 -11.69
C ARG A 221 12.01 -1.56 -12.77
N VAL A 222 10.91 -1.86 -13.47
CA VAL A 222 10.92 -2.73 -14.65
C VAL A 222 11.70 -2.09 -15.79
N LEU A 223 11.48 -0.79 -16.06
CA LEU A 223 12.21 -0.02 -17.06
C LEU A 223 13.73 0.03 -16.82
N GLN A 224 14.14 -0.15 -15.57
CA GLN A 224 15.55 -0.19 -15.16
C GLN A 224 16.12 -1.63 -15.09
N GLY A 225 15.33 -2.67 -15.38
CA GLY A 225 15.76 -4.07 -15.25
C GLY A 225 15.86 -4.60 -13.82
N TRP A 226 15.35 -3.86 -12.83
CA TRP A 226 15.41 -4.25 -11.41
C TRP A 226 14.23 -5.09 -10.93
N HIS A 227 13.15 -5.21 -11.71
CA HIS A 227 12.01 -6.07 -11.41
C HIS A 227 11.35 -6.60 -12.67
N TYR A 228 10.65 -7.72 -12.54
CA TYR A 228 9.63 -8.15 -13.49
C TYR A 228 8.30 -7.48 -13.15
N MET A 229 7.37 -7.44 -14.12
CA MET A 229 6.07 -6.79 -13.90
C MET A 229 5.20 -7.58 -12.90
N SER A 230 5.27 -8.91 -12.88
CA SER A 230 4.62 -9.77 -11.90
C SER A 230 4.97 -9.38 -10.46
N HIS A 231 6.23 -8.99 -10.20
CA HIS A 231 6.68 -8.55 -8.88
C HIS A 231 5.89 -7.34 -8.36
N THR A 232 5.44 -6.47 -9.28
CA THR A 232 4.60 -5.31 -8.94
C THR A 232 3.18 -5.75 -8.59
N PHE A 233 2.58 -6.65 -9.38
CA PHE A 233 1.25 -7.18 -9.09
C PHE A 233 1.22 -7.91 -7.74
N TRP A 234 2.16 -8.81 -7.51
CA TRP A 234 2.26 -9.52 -6.23
C TRP A 234 2.42 -8.57 -5.05
N ALA A 235 3.26 -7.55 -5.16
CA ALA A 235 3.40 -6.53 -4.13
C ALA A 235 2.05 -5.83 -3.83
N GLY A 236 1.29 -5.48 -4.86
CA GLY A 236 -0.04 -4.88 -4.72
C GLY A 236 -1.03 -5.79 -3.98
N ILE A 237 -1.05 -7.08 -4.33
CA ILE A 237 -1.93 -8.07 -3.70
C ILE A 237 -1.59 -8.25 -2.22
N PHE A 238 -0.31 -8.44 -1.88
CA PHE A 238 0.12 -8.61 -0.49
C PHE A 238 -0.14 -7.38 0.36
N VAL A 239 0.15 -6.18 -0.17
CA VAL A 239 -0.09 -4.93 0.55
C VAL A 239 -1.59 -4.68 0.73
N TRP A 240 -2.43 -4.97 -0.29
CA TRP A 240 -3.88 -4.91 -0.14
C TRP A 240 -4.35 -5.79 1.01
N LEU A 241 -3.95 -7.06 1.03
CA LEU A 241 -4.35 -8.01 2.06
C LEU A 241 -3.83 -7.59 3.44
N ALA A 242 -2.59 -7.13 3.56
CA ALA A 242 -2.03 -6.63 4.81
C ALA A 242 -2.81 -5.42 5.34
N CYS A 243 -3.09 -4.41 4.50
CA CYS A 243 -3.89 -3.25 4.88
C CYS A 243 -5.32 -3.63 5.25
N LEU A 244 -5.96 -4.52 4.49
CA LEU A 244 -7.32 -5.00 4.75
C LEU A 244 -7.41 -5.76 6.07
N LEU A 245 -6.54 -6.75 6.29
CA LEU A 245 -6.55 -7.56 7.52
C LEU A 245 -6.31 -6.69 8.76
N THR A 246 -5.35 -5.77 8.65
CA THR A 246 -5.11 -4.77 9.70
C THR A 246 -6.34 -3.89 9.92
N ALA A 247 -7.01 -3.42 8.84
CA ALA A 247 -8.24 -2.62 8.96
C ALA A 247 -9.39 -3.40 9.61
N LEU A 248 -9.52 -4.69 9.28
CA LEU A 248 -10.52 -5.57 9.91
C LEU A 248 -10.23 -5.74 11.41
N ALA A 249 -8.98 -5.91 11.81
CA ALA A 249 -8.58 -6.00 13.21
C ALA A 249 -8.84 -4.70 13.98
N PHE A 250 -8.57 -3.55 13.36
CA PHE A 250 -8.75 -2.25 13.99
C PHE A 250 -10.20 -1.77 13.97
N TYR A 251 -10.92 -1.92 12.87
CA TYR A 251 -12.23 -1.28 12.68
C TYR A 251 -13.40 -2.25 12.68
N GLY A 252 -13.13 -3.51 12.37
CA GLY A 252 -14.16 -4.49 12.12
C GLY A 252 -14.86 -4.29 10.77
N ARG A 253 -15.54 -5.33 10.30
CA ARG A 253 -16.22 -5.35 8.99
C ARG A 253 -17.27 -4.26 8.85
N ALA A 254 -18.11 -4.07 9.87
CA ALA A 254 -19.26 -3.16 9.81
C ALA A 254 -18.86 -1.70 9.50
N GLN A 255 -17.69 -1.24 9.99
CA GLN A 255 -17.19 0.10 9.70
C GLN A 255 -16.59 0.24 8.30
N LEU A 256 -16.17 -0.88 7.69
CA LEU A 256 -15.57 -0.92 6.36
C LEU A 256 -16.59 -1.19 5.25
N GLU A 257 -17.80 -1.61 5.57
CA GLU A 257 -18.86 -1.81 4.58
C GLU A 257 -19.35 -0.47 4.04
N LEU A 258 -19.26 -0.30 2.72
CA LEU A 258 -19.87 0.85 2.07
C LEU A 258 -21.38 0.61 1.96
N PRO A 259 -22.22 1.62 2.25
CA PRO A 259 -23.64 1.51 2.00
C PRO A 259 -23.88 1.23 0.52
N VAL A 260 -24.82 0.34 0.22
CA VAL A 260 -25.35 0.18 -1.13
C VAL A 260 -26.07 1.48 -1.46
N LEU A 261 -25.64 2.18 -2.49
CA LEU A 261 -26.42 3.29 -3.06
C LEU A 261 -27.72 2.66 -3.59
N GLN A 262 -28.82 2.87 -2.88
CA GLN A 262 -30.13 2.62 -3.46
C GLN A 262 -30.32 3.69 -4.55
N GLU A 263 -30.42 3.29 -5.80
CA GLU A 263 -31.03 4.11 -6.84
C GLU A 263 -32.45 4.41 -6.33
N ALA A 264 -32.68 5.66 -5.98
CA ALA A 264 -34.04 6.10 -5.64
C ALA A 264 -34.90 5.89 -6.90
N PRO A 265 -35.98 5.11 -6.82
CA PRO A 265 -36.88 4.98 -7.97
C PRO A 265 -37.50 6.36 -8.24
N GLY A 266 -37.09 7.01 -9.36
CA GLY A 266 -37.84 8.11 -9.94
C GLY A 266 -37.29 9.52 -9.82
N LEU A 267 -35.95 9.74 -9.70
CA LEU A 267 -35.37 11.08 -9.86
C LEU A 267 -34.40 11.13 -11.07
N THR A 268 -35.00 11.40 -12.21
CA THR A 268 -34.29 11.93 -13.37
C THR A 268 -33.73 13.31 -13.04
N LYS A 269 -32.41 13.47 -13.24
CA LYS A 269 -31.71 14.75 -13.37
C LYS A 269 -31.73 15.70 -12.15
N GLY A 270 -30.76 15.52 -11.30
CA GLY A 270 -30.32 16.55 -10.35
C GLY A 270 -29.13 16.00 -9.58
N PHE A 271 -27.96 16.62 -9.74
CA PHE A 271 -26.77 16.31 -8.97
C PHE A 271 -27.05 16.45 -7.47
N ALA A 272 -27.57 15.39 -6.82
CA ALA A 272 -27.71 15.35 -5.38
C ALA A 272 -26.47 14.64 -4.80
N GLN A 273 -25.57 15.43 -4.24
CA GLN A 273 -24.46 14.95 -3.43
C GLN A 273 -25.00 14.29 -2.15
N PRO A 274 -24.62 13.04 -1.81
CA PRO A 274 -24.88 12.54 -0.48
C PRO A 274 -24.01 13.29 0.53
N ARG A 275 -24.60 14.15 1.35
CA ARG A 275 -23.95 14.69 2.55
C ARG A 275 -23.72 13.53 3.51
N CYS A 276 -22.47 13.33 3.93
CA CYS A 276 -22.17 12.54 5.10
C CYS A 276 -22.73 13.29 6.32
N SER A 277 -23.76 12.74 6.96
CA SER A 277 -24.22 13.22 8.26
C SER A 277 -23.07 13.10 9.26
N GLU A 278 -22.73 14.22 9.89
CA GLU A 278 -21.83 14.25 11.04
C GLU A 278 -22.40 13.41 12.18
N PRO A 279 -21.59 12.64 12.90
CA PRO A 279 -22.04 12.02 14.14
C PRO A 279 -22.09 13.08 15.22
N SER A 280 -23.27 13.22 15.84
CA SER A 280 -23.49 13.92 17.10
C SER A 280 -22.69 13.30 18.24
#